data_cd06f8a6a57812528cebdd0441cf3989
#
_entry.id   cd06f8a6a57812528cebdd0441cf3989
#
_cell.length_a   1.000
_cell.length_b   1.000
_cell.length_c   1.000
_cell.angle_alpha   90.00
_cell.angle_beta   90.00
_cell.angle_gamma   90.00
#
_symmetry.space_group_name_H-M   'P 1'
#
loop_
_entity.id
_entity.type
_entity.pdbx_description
1 polymer ?
#
loop_
_entity_poly.entity_id
_entity_poly.type
_entity_poly.pdbx_seq_one_letter_code
_entity_poly.pdbx_strand_id
1 'polypeptide(L)'
;MSEIKLFEVGTVVKERTSSTVVLEKQLQTTIEQNMETFFGVRFLKSEYMITSGRMDSIGIDENNSPVIFEYKRSSSENVINQGLFYLDWLLDHKADFKLLVIEKLGMEVADQIDWSVPCVICIANDFTKYDVHAVNQMQRNIKLVKYRKYGEDLLLFEHLNTPVAKPVTETSTISTTSSTYTQKTHLEKLA
;
A
#
# COMPACT_ATOMS: atom_id res chain seq x y z
N MET A 1 3.30 24.03 4.78
CA MET A 1 2.15 23.18 5.19
C MET A 1 0.89 24.00 4.96
N SER A 2 -0.09 23.49 4.23
CA SER A 2 -1.39 24.16 4.06
C SER A 2 -2.19 23.99 5.36
N GLU A 3 -2.67 25.10 5.95
CA GLU A 3 -3.58 25.07 7.08
C GLU A 3 -5.01 24.94 6.53
N ILE A 4 -5.69 23.83 6.84
CA ILE A 4 -7.08 23.62 6.47
C ILE A 4 -7.95 24.05 7.64
N LYS A 5 -8.85 25.02 7.39
CA LYS A 5 -9.88 25.47 8.34
C LYS A 5 -11.25 25.05 7.83
N LEU A 6 -12.03 24.42 8.68
CA LEU A 6 -13.39 23.99 8.37
C LEU A 6 -14.39 24.81 9.17
N PHE A 7 -15.37 25.38 8.48
CA PHE A 7 -16.40 26.19 9.10
C PHE A 7 -17.79 25.61 8.81
N GLU A 8 -18.61 25.55 9.84
CA GLU A 8 -20.05 25.32 9.70
C GLU A 8 -20.72 26.65 9.42
N VAL A 9 -21.38 26.77 8.27
CA VAL A 9 -22.05 27.99 7.85
C VAL A 9 -23.54 27.85 8.12
N GLY A 10 -24.03 28.62 9.18
CA GLY A 10 -25.43 28.70 9.57
C GLY A 10 -25.77 30.14 9.87
N THR A 11 -26.75 30.37 10.73
CA THR A 11 -27.08 31.74 11.23
C THR A 11 -25.88 32.38 11.95
N VAL A 12 -25.03 31.54 12.55
CA VAL A 12 -23.75 31.95 13.13
C VAL A 12 -22.69 30.99 12.56
N VAL A 13 -21.58 31.55 12.05
CA VAL A 13 -20.47 30.78 11.56
C VAL A 13 -19.66 30.26 12.75
N LYS A 14 -19.38 28.93 12.73
CA LYS A 14 -18.58 28.27 13.77
C LYS A 14 -17.43 27.54 13.13
N GLU A 15 -16.20 27.76 13.63
CA GLU A 15 -15.05 26.98 13.25
C GLU A 15 -15.12 25.58 13.89
N ARG A 16 -14.96 24.53 13.08
CA ARG A 16 -14.85 23.15 13.53
C ARG A 16 -13.39 22.83 13.78
N THR A 17 -13.00 22.68 15.03
CA THR A 17 -11.61 22.35 15.41
C THR A 17 -11.30 20.91 15.07
N SER A 18 -10.16 20.69 14.43
CA SER A 18 -9.72 19.33 14.15
C SER A 18 -9.16 18.65 15.40
N SER A 19 -9.45 17.38 15.57
CA SER A 19 -8.78 16.50 16.53
C SER A 19 -7.98 15.44 15.81
N THR A 20 -6.80 15.11 16.33
CA THR A 20 -5.95 14.03 15.80
C THR A 20 -6.10 12.75 16.62
N VAL A 21 -6.95 12.77 17.64
CA VAL A 21 -7.10 11.66 18.60
C VAL A 21 -8.21 10.72 18.12
N VAL A 22 -7.91 9.96 17.06
CA VAL A 22 -8.67 8.75 16.75
C VAL A 22 -7.80 7.58 17.13
N LEU A 23 -8.34 6.60 17.85
CA LEU A 23 -7.63 5.33 18.06
C LEU A 23 -7.41 4.69 16.68
N GLU A 24 -6.19 4.23 16.40
CA GLU A 24 -5.81 3.58 15.14
C GLU A 24 -6.82 2.50 14.75
N LYS A 25 -7.26 1.70 15.73
CA LYS A 25 -8.27 0.65 15.52
C LYS A 25 -9.65 1.19 15.15
N GLN A 26 -10.07 2.35 15.68
CA GLN A 26 -11.33 2.98 15.27
C GLN A 26 -11.27 3.48 13.83
N LEU A 27 -10.16 4.12 13.46
CA LEU A 27 -9.94 4.58 12.09
C LEU A 27 -9.95 3.40 11.12
N GLN A 28 -9.19 2.34 11.43
CA GLN A 28 -9.17 1.10 10.65
C GLN A 28 -10.58 0.55 10.47
N THR A 29 -11.33 0.35 11.55
CA THR A 29 -12.70 -0.18 11.50
C THR A 29 -13.62 0.69 10.65
N THR A 30 -13.56 2.02 10.81
CA THR A 30 -14.37 2.95 10.02
C THR A 30 -14.05 2.86 8.53
N ILE A 31 -12.76 2.76 8.19
CA ILE A 31 -12.32 2.64 6.79
C ILE A 31 -12.71 1.28 6.23
N GLU A 32 -12.49 0.18 6.92
CA GLU A 32 -12.84 -1.17 6.48
C GLU A 32 -14.34 -1.31 6.16
N GLN A 33 -15.20 -0.71 6.98
CA GLN A 33 -16.65 -0.72 6.79
C GLN A 33 -17.12 0.13 5.60
N ASN A 34 -16.30 1.08 5.15
CA ASN A 34 -16.65 2.06 4.11
C ASN A 34 -15.55 2.20 3.05
N MET A 35 -14.72 1.16 2.87
CA MET A 35 -13.50 1.21 2.06
C MET A 35 -13.80 1.54 0.59
N GLU A 36 -14.88 1.02 0.06
CA GLU A 36 -15.33 1.29 -1.30
C GLU A 36 -15.75 2.76 -1.48
N THR A 37 -16.49 3.32 -0.51
CA THR A 37 -16.90 4.72 -0.53
C THR A 37 -15.72 5.68 -0.43
N PHE A 38 -14.74 5.37 0.44
CA PHE A 38 -13.60 6.27 0.68
C PHE A 38 -12.52 6.16 -0.38
N PHE A 39 -12.27 4.94 -0.91
CA PHE A 39 -11.07 4.67 -1.72
C PHE A 39 -11.35 3.89 -3.00
N GLY A 40 -12.62 3.52 -3.30
CA GLY A 40 -12.96 2.68 -4.45
C GLY A 40 -12.39 1.25 -4.34
N VAL A 41 -12.17 0.76 -3.12
CA VAL A 41 -11.54 -0.53 -2.86
C VAL A 41 -12.55 -1.46 -2.17
N ARG A 42 -12.77 -2.64 -2.75
CA ARG A 42 -13.55 -3.70 -2.12
C ARG A 42 -12.72 -4.36 -1.03
N PHE A 43 -13.21 -4.32 0.19
CA PHE A 43 -12.53 -4.91 1.35
C PHE A 43 -12.50 -6.45 1.27
N LEU A 44 -11.36 -7.04 1.57
CA LEU A 44 -11.19 -8.50 1.59
C LEU A 44 -10.96 -9.04 3.00
N LYS A 45 -9.98 -8.50 3.72
CA LYS A 45 -9.63 -9.01 5.05
C LYS A 45 -8.93 -7.95 5.91
N SER A 46 -9.30 -7.95 7.21
CA SER A 46 -8.61 -7.24 8.28
C SER A 46 -7.50 -8.11 8.86
N GLU A 47 -6.41 -7.49 9.28
CA GLU A 47 -5.32 -8.14 10.01
C GLU A 47 -4.82 -9.42 9.33
N TYR A 48 -4.49 -9.31 8.03
CA TYR A 48 -4.06 -10.44 7.23
C TYR A 48 -2.67 -10.93 7.66
N MET A 49 -2.65 -12.12 8.29
CA MET A 49 -1.41 -12.73 8.82
C MET A 49 -0.54 -13.26 7.69
N ILE A 50 0.74 -12.94 7.74
CA ILE A 50 1.79 -13.51 6.91
C ILE A 50 2.92 -14.06 7.79
N THR A 51 3.87 -14.78 7.22
CA THR A 51 4.95 -15.45 7.98
C THR A 51 5.76 -14.46 8.85
N SER A 52 5.97 -13.24 8.38
CA SER A 52 6.85 -12.26 9.03
C SER A 52 6.13 -10.99 9.45
N GLY A 53 4.80 -11.02 9.61
CA GLY A 53 4.05 -9.83 10.01
C GLY A 53 2.55 -9.97 9.80
N ARG A 54 1.89 -8.83 9.78
CA ARG A 54 0.43 -8.73 9.64
C ARG A 54 0.09 -7.42 8.93
N MET A 55 -0.55 -7.52 7.78
CA MET A 55 -1.10 -6.35 7.07
C MET A 55 -2.36 -5.88 7.80
N ASP A 56 -2.52 -4.58 8.02
CA ASP A 56 -3.68 -4.06 8.74
C ASP A 56 -4.98 -4.31 7.98
N SER A 57 -5.06 -3.94 6.69
CA SER A 57 -6.20 -4.26 5.84
C SER A 57 -5.74 -4.55 4.41
N ILE A 58 -6.45 -5.45 3.73
CA ILE A 58 -6.19 -5.77 2.34
C ILE A 58 -7.50 -5.77 1.54
N GLY A 59 -7.44 -5.27 0.32
CA GLY A 59 -8.57 -5.17 -0.59
C GLY A 59 -8.16 -5.27 -2.06
N ILE A 60 -9.14 -5.02 -2.93
CA ILE A 60 -8.95 -4.99 -4.38
C ILE A 60 -9.70 -3.79 -4.95
N ASP A 61 -9.05 -2.99 -5.81
CA ASP A 61 -9.64 -1.79 -6.37
C ASP A 61 -10.62 -2.07 -7.53
N GLU A 62 -11.15 -1.01 -8.12
CA GLU A 62 -12.09 -1.09 -9.25
C GLU A 62 -11.48 -1.69 -10.52
N ASN A 63 -10.14 -1.64 -10.65
CA ASN A 63 -9.39 -2.25 -11.76
C ASN A 63 -8.94 -3.68 -11.45
N ASN A 64 -9.40 -4.25 -10.34
CA ASN A 64 -8.96 -5.52 -9.79
C ASN A 64 -7.48 -5.58 -9.40
N SER A 65 -6.85 -4.44 -9.10
CA SER A 65 -5.49 -4.40 -8.56
C SER A 65 -5.49 -4.60 -7.04
N PRO A 66 -4.54 -5.37 -6.48
CA PRO A 66 -4.40 -5.53 -5.03
C PRO A 66 -4.07 -4.22 -4.33
N VAL A 67 -4.70 -3.96 -3.18
CA VAL A 67 -4.45 -2.78 -2.35
C VAL A 67 -4.22 -3.18 -0.91
N ILE A 68 -3.09 -2.74 -0.35
CA ILE A 68 -2.74 -2.90 1.07
C ILE A 68 -2.96 -1.56 1.76
N PHE A 69 -3.56 -1.58 2.94
CA PHE A 69 -3.71 -0.41 3.81
C PHE A 69 -2.90 -0.62 5.08
N GLU A 70 -2.14 0.41 5.43
CA GLU A 70 -1.40 0.50 6.69
C GLU A 70 -1.79 1.78 7.42
N TYR A 71 -2.15 1.65 8.70
CA TYR A 71 -2.61 2.77 9.52
C TYR A 71 -1.57 3.10 10.57
N LYS A 72 -1.30 4.39 10.77
CA LYS A 72 -0.44 4.85 11.86
C LYS A 72 -1.02 6.07 12.55
N ARG A 73 -0.82 6.10 13.85
CA ARG A 73 -1.25 7.24 14.66
C ARG A 73 -0.31 8.44 14.49
N SER A 74 0.97 8.22 14.22
CA SER A 74 1.96 9.28 14.07
C SER A 74 2.91 9.04 12.89
N SER A 75 3.48 10.11 12.37
CA SER A 75 4.45 10.09 11.25
C SER A 75 5.82 9.51 11.61
N SER A 76 6.11 9.28 12.88
CA SER A 76 7.44 8.85 13.34
C SER A 76 7.72 7.36 13.10
N GLU A 77 6.76 6.61 12.59
CA GLU A 77 6.85 5.18 12.44
C GLU A 77 7.00 4.76 10.97
N ASN A 78 7.66 3.67 10.80
CA ASN A 78 8.12 3.06 9.55
C ASN A 78 6.98 2.55 8.63
N VAL A 79 5.83 3.26 8.56
CA VAL A 79 4.64 2.83 7.81
C VAL A 79 4.93 2.57 6.32
N ILE A 80 5.78 3.39 5.71
CA ILE A 80 6.14 3.24 4.29
C ILE A 80 6.97 1.97 4.09
N ASN A 81 7.99 1.74 4.93
CA ASN A 81 8.82 0.55 4.82
C ASN A 81 8.04 -0.73 5.15
N GLN A 82 7.10 -0.64 6.10
CA GLN A 82 6.19 -1.73 6.43
C GLN A 82 5.29 -2.07 5.25
N GLY A 83 4.67 -1.07 4.64
CA GLY A 83 3.86 -1.24 3.44
C GLY A 83 4.63 -1.81 2.25
N LEU A 84 5.89 -1.37 2.04
CA LEU A 84 6.77 -1.93 1.00
C LEU A 84 7.09 -3.40 1.27
N PHE A 85 7.41 -3.75 2.51
CA PHE A 85 7.68 -5.15 2.89
C PHE A 85 6.47 -6.04 2.60
N TYR A 86 5.26 -5.57 2.92
CA TYR A 86 4.04 -6.32 2.64
C TYR A 86 3.71 -6.39 1.15
N LEU A 87 4.01 -5.34 0.40
CA LEU A 87 3.85 -5.35 -1.05
C LEU A 87 4.78 -6.37 -1.72
N ASP A 88 6.04 -6.44 -1.30
CA ASP A 88 6.99 -7.42 -1.82
C ASP A 88 6.55 -8.84 -1.48
N TRP A 89 6.11 -9.08 -0.24
CA TRP A 89 5.53 -10.37 0.15
C TRP A 89 4.33 -10.74 -0.73
N LEU A 90 3.41 -9.80 -0.95
CA LEU A 90 2.20 -10.04 -1.75
C LEU A 90 2.53 -10.41 -3.20
N LEU A 91 3.54 -9.76 -3.79
CA LEU A 91 3.98 -10.05 -5.15
C LEU A 91 4.60 -11.44 -5.29
N ASP A 92 5.26 -11.92 -4.23
CA ASP A 92 5.82 -13.28 -4.18
C ASP A 92 4.75 -14.35 -3.87
N HIS A 93 3.61 -13.96 -3.28
CA HIS A 93 2.54 -14.84 -2.81
C HIS A 93 1.20 -14.58 -3.53
N LYS A 94 1.26 -14.35 -4.85
CA LYS A 94 0.08 -14.06 -5.69
C LYS A 94 -1.03 -15.11 -5.56
N ALA A 95 -0.65 -16.38 -5.36
CA ALA A 95 -1.59 -17.48 -5.21
C ALA A 95 -2.43 -17.36 -3.92
N ASP A 96 -1.81 -16.94 -2.81
CA ASP A 96 -2.51 -16.76 -1.54
C ASP A 96 -3.53 -15.61 -1.62
N PHE A 97 -3.14 -14.51 -2.28
CA PHE A 97 -4.08 -13.41 -2.54
C PHE A 97 -5.22 -13.85 -3.48
N LYS A 98 -4.93 -14.61 -4.54
CA LYS A 98 -5.94 -15.14 -5.45
C LYS A 98 -6.95 -16.01 -4.70
N LEU A 99 -6.49 -16.89 -3.81
CA LEU A 99 -7.38 -17.70 -2.96
C LEU A 99 -8.27 -16.84 -2.06
N LEU A 100 -7.73 -15.78 -1.47
CA LEU A 100 -8.50 -14.83 -0.68
C LEU A 100 -9.58 -14.13 -1.52
N VAL A 101 -9.26 -13.73 -2.75
CA VAL A 101 -10.23 -13.11 -3.66
C VAL A 101 -11.31 -14.12 -4.06
N ILE A 102 -10.95 -15.38 -4.33
CA ILE A 102 -11.94 -16.45 -4.62
C ILE A 102 -12.91 -16.61 -3.46
N GLU A 103 -12.38 -16.68 -2.24
CA GLU A 103 -13.20 -16.84 -1.02
C GLU A 103 -14.20 -15.69 -0.82
N LYS A 104 -13.77 -14.45 -1.10
CA LYS A 104 -14.55 -13.24 -0.80
C LYS A 104 -15.44 -12.76 -1.95
N LEU A 105 -14.95 -12.87 -3.19
CA LEU A 105 -15.57 -12.26 -4.37
C LEU A 105 -15.84 -13.25 -5.52
N GLY A 106 -15.37 -14.48 -5.40
CA GLY A 106 -15.57 -15.52 -6.40
C GLY A 106 -14.47 -15.61 -7.47
N MET A 107 -14.53 -16.68 -8.26
CA MET A 107 -13.52 -17.03 -9.25
C MET A 107 -13.41 -16.01 -10.38
N GLU A 108 -14.53 -15.47 -10.84
CA GLU A 108 -14.58 -14.51 -11.94
C GLU A 108 -13.72 -13.27 -11.68
N VAL A 109 -13.82 -12.70 -10.47
CA VAL A 109 -12.97 -11.57 -10.04
C VAL A 109 -11.52 -12.00 -9.88
N ALA A 110 -11.29 -13.17 -9.31
CA ALA A 110 -9.95 -13.70 -9.09
C ALA A 110 -9.16 -13.97 -10.38
N ASP A 111 -9.83 -14.29 -11.47
CA ASP A 111 -9.22 -14.49 -12.79
C ASP A 111 -8.88 -13.18 -13.50
N GLN A 112 -9.44 -12.05 -13.01
CA GLN A 112 -9.21 -10.72 -13.54
C GLN A 112 -8.24 -9.88 -12.69
N ILE A 113 -7.53 -10.47 -11.73
CA ILE A 113 -6.60 -9.71 -10.87
C ILE A 113 -5.49 -9.08 -11.72
N ASP A 114 -5.39 -7.75 -11.63
CA ASP A 114 -4.33 -6.98 -12.29
C ASP A 114 -3.13 -6.79 -11.33
N TRP A 115 -2.03 -7.46 -11.65
CA TRP A 115 -0.78 -7.39 -10.92
C TRP A 115 0.18 -6.30 -11.42
N SER A 116 -0.21 -5.53 -12.43
CA SER A 116 0.67 -4.50 -13.02
C SER A 116 0.90 -3.31 -12.11
N VAL A 117 -0.09 -2.97 -11.26
CA VAL A 117 -0.08 -1.75 -10.45
C VAL A 117 -0.61 -1.95 -9.02
N PRO A 118 -0.19 -2.99 -8.28
CA PRO A 118 -0.62 -3.15 -6.91
C PRO A 118 -0.24 -1.92 -6.08
N CYS A 119 -1.08 -1.56 -5.10
CA CYS A 119 -0.99 -0.30 -4.39
C CYS A 119 -0.81 -0.50 -2.88
N VAL A 120 -0.03 0.38 -2.26
CA VAL A 120 0.00 0.56 -0.80
C VAL A 120 -0.60 1.92 -0.47
N ILE A 121 -1.55 1.97 0.45
CA ILE A 121 -2.13 3.19 0.99
C ILE A 121 -1.72 3.32 2.45
N CYS A 122 -0.83 4.26 2.74
CA CYS A 122 -0.41 4.58 4.09
C CYS A 122 -1.27 5.72 4.62
N ILE A 123 -1.96 5.49 5.73
CA ILE A 123 -2.87 6.47 6.34
C ILE A 123 -2.34 6.87 7.71
N ALA A 124 -2.04 8.16 7.89
CA ALA A 124 -1.55 8.71 9.15
C ALA A 124 -2.10 10.11 9.43
N ASN A 125 -1.98 10.58 10.67
CA ASN A 125 -2.37 11.95 11.02
C ASN A 125 -1.46 13.02 10.40
N ASP A 126 -0.22 12.66 10.07
CA ASP A 126 0.74 13.53 9.37
C ASP A 126 1.84 12.70 8.70
N PHE A 127 2.51 13.30 7.71
CA PHE A 127 3.70 12.81 7.06
C PHE A 127 4.72 13.94 6.96
N THR A 128 5.99 13.61 7.07
CA THR A 128 7.04 14.61 6.88
C THR A 128 7.24 14.91 5.39
N LYS A 129 7.84 16.07 5.09
CA LYS A 129 8.24 16.38 3.70
C LYS A 129 9.23 15.35 3.13
N TYR A 130 9.99 14.67 4.00
CA TYR A 130 10.93 13.63 3.60
C TYR A 130 10.21 12.36 3.20
N ASP A 131 9.13 11.99 3.89
CA ASP A 131 8.28 10.85 3.53
C ASP A 131 7.67 11.04 2.14
N VAL A 132 7.08 12.21 1.89
CA VAL A 132 6.50 12.55 0.58
C VAL A 132 7.58 12.55 -0.50
N HIS A 133 8.75 13.13 -0.22
CA HIS A 133 9.87 13.13 -1.17
C HIS A 133 10.36 11.70 -1.46
N ALA A 134 10.56 10.88 -0.43
CA ALA A 134 11.02 9.51 -0.57
C ALA A 134 10.07 8.67 -1.44
N VAL A 135 8.76 8.74 -1.15
CA VAL A 135 7.74 8.00 -1.91
C VAL A 135 7.71 8.43 -3.37
N ASN A 136 7.87 9.73 -3.67
CA ASN A 136 7.92 10.23 -5.04
C ASN A 136 9.17 9.77 -5.83
N GLN A 137 10.23 9.34 -5.14
CA GLN A 137 11.42 8.74 -5.77
C GLN A 137 11.31 7.22 -5.95
N MET A 138 10.37 6.58 -5.26
CA MET A 138 10.15 5.14 -5.36
C MET A 138 9.38 4.80 -6.64
N GLN A 139 9.78 3.72 -7.30
CA GLN A 139 9.06 3.19 -8.47
C GLN A 139 7.96 2.21 -8.04
N ARG A 140 7.19 2.57 -7.03
CA ARG A 140 6.10 1.77 -6.45
C ARG A 140 4.85 2.64 -6.34
N ASN A 141 3.68 2.02 -6.45
CA ASN A 141 2.40 2.69 -6.29
C ASN A 141 2.08 2.83 -4.79
N ILE A 142 2.59 3.89 -4.17
CA ILE A 142 2.36 4.20 -2.75
C ILE A 142 1.60 5.51 -2.66
N LYS A 143 0.47 5.49 -1.96
CA LYS A 143 -0.35 6.68 -1.66
C LYS A 143 -0.19 7.04 -0.20
N LEU A 144 0.16 8.29 0.06
CA LEU A 144 0.20 8.86 1.42
C LEU A 144 -1.07 9.66 1.63
N VAL A 145 -1.86 9.25 2.62
CA VAL A 145 -3.15 9.86 2.94
C VAL A 145 -3.10 10.36 4.37
N LYS A 146 -3.18 11.68 4.52
CA LYS A 146 -3.31 12.32 5.81
C LYS A 146 -4.77 12.38 6.20
N TYR A 147 -5.08 12.05 7.46
CA TYR A 147 -6.45 12.16 7.96
C TYR A 147 -6.57 13.21 9.07
N ARG A 148 -7.75 13.80 9.16
CA ARG A 148 -8.15 14.67 10.27
C ARG A 148 -9.63 14.44 10.61
N LYS A 149 -9.95 14.37 11.90
CA LYS A 149 -11.32 14.29 12.39
C LYS A 149 -11.76 15.67 12.85
N TYR A 150 -12.97 16.09 12.48
CA TYR A 150 -13.59 17.34 12.92
C TYR A 150 -14.91 17.00 13.62
N GLY A 151 -14.97 17.24 14.94
CA GLY A 151 -16.09 16.79 15.76
C GLY A 151 -16.21 15.27 15.77
N GLU A 152 -17.45 14.77 15.85
CA GLU A 152 -17.70 13.33 15.86
C GLU A 152 -18.11 12.76 14.49
N ASP A 153 -18.45 13.61 13.55
CA ASP A 153 -19.20 13.31 12.34
C ASP A 153 -18.45 13.58 11.03
N LEU A 154 -17.29 14.26 11.07
CA LEU A 154 -16.56 14.61 9.86
C LEU A 154 -15.14 14.03 9.88
N LEU A 155 -14.78 13.38 8.77
CA LEU A 155 -13.46 12.84 8.52
C LEU A 155 -12.93 13.41 7.19
N LEU A 156 -11.75 14.02 7.24
CA LEU A 156 -11.06 14.55 6.07
C LEU A 156 -9.91 13.62 5.71
N PHE A 157 -9.81 13.27 4.43
CA PHE A 157 -8.63 12.65 3.83
C PHE A 157 -7.96 13.62 2.85
N GLU A 158 -6.66 13.82 3.02
CA GLU A 158 -5.81 14.64 2.17
C GLU A 158 -4.74 13.74 1.52
N HIS A 159 -4.80 13.59 0.19
CA HIS A 159 -3.80 12.86 -0.57
C HIS A 159 -2.55 13.76 -0.74
N LEU A 160 -1.40 13.30 -0.23
CA LEU A 160 -0.17 14.10 -0.23
C LEU A 160 0.71 13.88 -1.46
N ASN A 161 0.45 12.82 -2.22
CA ASN A 161 1.15 12.51 -3.45
C ASN A 161 0.20 11.90 -4.48
N THR A 162 0.58 12.02 -5.75
CA THR A 162 -0.06 11.29 -6.86
C THR A 162 0.99 10.34 -7.42
N PRO A 163 0.89 9.04 -7.13
CA PRO A 163 1.89 8.09 -7.61
C PRO A 163 1.89 8.04 -9.13
N VAL A 164 3.08 8.16 -9.72
CA VAL A 164 3.30 7.87 -11.13
C VAL A 164 3.70 6.39 -11.22
N ALA A 165 2.73 5.50 -11.20
CA ALA A 165 2.99 4.08 -11.33
C ALA A 165 3.54 3.80 -12.74
N LYS A 166 4.79 3.33 -12.81
CA LYS A 166 5.27 2.65 -14.01
C LYS A 166 4.85 1.19 -13.90
N PRO A 167 4.31 0.57 -14.95
CA PRO A 167 3.99 -0.85 -14.94
C PRO A 167 5.21 -1.66 -14.51
N VAL A 168 5.00 -2.65 -13.63
CA VAL A 168 6.04 -3.61 -13.27
C VAL A 168 6.32 -4.45 -14.51
N THR A 169 7.38 -4.12 -15.25
CA THR A 169 7.90 -4.97 -16.31
C THR A 169 8.51 -6.19 -15.63
N GLU A 170 7.94 -7.35 -15.86
CA GLU A 170 8.57 -8.63 -15.50
C GLU A 170 9.94 -8.66 -16.17
N THR A 171 11.00 -8.62 -15.37
CA THR A 171 12.37 -8.77 -15.87
C THR A 171 12.51 -10.20 -16.31
N SER A 172 12.41 -10.42 -17.63
CA SER A 172 12.59 -11.70 -18.26
C SER A 172 13.97 -12.26 -17.94
N THR A 173 13.94 -13.49 -17.40
CA THR A 173 14.93 -14.57 -17.59
C THR A 173 16.39 -14.18 -17.68
N ILE A 174 17.09 -14.48 -16.61
CA ILE A 174 18.55 -14.71 -16.63
C ILE A 174 18.79 -15.85 -17.61
N SER A 175 19.33 -15.52 -18.80
CA SER A 175 19.93 -16.50 -19.69
C SER A 175 21.18 -17.06 -19.02
N THR A 176 21.11 -18.29 -18.55
CA THR A 176 22.24 -19.07 -18.13
C THR A 176 23.15 -19.32 -19.36
N THR A 177 24.13 -18.47 -19.54
CA THR A 177 25.28 -18.76 -20.36
C THR A 177 26.13 -19.79 -19.63
N SER A 178 26.04 -21.04 -20.04
CA SER A 178 26.97 -22.08 -19.64
C SER A 178 28.39 -21.73 -20.14
N SER A 179 29.24 -21.26 -19.24
CA SER A 179 30.68 -21.16 -19.51
C SER A 179 31.26 -22.52 -19.41
N THR A 180 31.59 -23.10 -20.58
CA THR A 180 32.42 -24.31 -20.73
C THR A 180 33.82 -23.97 -20.24
N TYR A 181 34.18 -24.43 -19.06
CA TYR A 181 35.56 -24.42 -18.58
C TYR A 181 36.36 -25.52 -19.34
N THR A 182 37.23 -25.11 -20.26
CA THR A 182 38.21 -26.01 -20.85
C THR A 182 39.39 -26.13 -19.89
N GLN A 183 39.53 -27.28 -19.23
CA GLN A 183 40.73 -27.62 -18.49
C GLN A 183 41.86 -27.86 -19.50
N LYS A 184 42.88 -26.99 -19.51
CA LYS A 184 44.20 -27.29 -20.12
C LYS A 184 44.99 -28.11 -19.13
N THR A 185 45.14 -29.39 -19.40
CA THR A 185 46.10 -30.28 -18.77
C THR A 185 47.53 -29.86 -19.12
N HIS A 186 48.29 -29.49 -18.09
CA HIS A 186 49.75 -29.31 -18.18
C HIS A 186 50.40 -30.67 -17.97
N LEU A 187 50.75 -31.31 -19.05
CA LEU A 187 51.71 -32.44 -19.08
C LEU A 187 52.56 -32.23 -20.33
N GLU A 188 53.80 -31.84 -20.08
CA GLU A 188 54.97 -32.04 -20.93
C GLU A 188 56.02 -30.97 -20.64
N LYS A 189 56.94 -31.31 -19.71
CA LYS A 189 58.34 -30.90 -19.71
C LYS A 189 59.07 -31.72 -18.66
N LEU A 190 59.56 -32.88 -19.11
CA LEU A 190 60.73 -33.58 -18.58
C LEU A 190 61.20 -34.57 -19.67
N ALA A 191 62.14 -34.10 -20.45
CA ALA A 191 63.21 -34.87 -21.14
C ALA A 191 64.29 -33.86 -21.49
#